data_f319b5582719d6b2ca5ef97125c35115
#
_entry.id   f319b5582719d6b2ca5ef97125c35115
#
_cell.length_a   1.000
_cell.length_b   1.000
_cell.length_c   1.000
_cell.angle_alpha   90.00
_cell.angle_beta   90.00
_cell.angle_gamma   90.00
#
_symmetry.space_group_name_H-M   'P 1'
#
loop_
_entity.id
_entity.type
_entity.pdbx_description
1 polymer ?
#
loop_
_entity_poly.entity_id
_entity_poly.type
_entity_poly.pdbx_seq_one_letter_code
_entity_poly.pdbx_strand_id
1 'polypeptide(L)'
;MRHQPAQLGGTLSALEFLRCGVVVLAVVSAAACTGVTGKSVGSSSDGTAVLEVDPASISFGTVAEGSTASQAVSIINNGTAGATIKKVAATGTGFSVKGISLPASLPAGTSVSLTAVFAPSADGAATGSISISSDASGSPIVIGLKGTGATATLTATPASATFNGVVVGVGASQSIQLQAQGTTNVQITGVTASGTGFSVSGLAVPLTLSPGKSVSFTAAFKPASTGSDSGRLSITSTADGSPLNVSLSGTAVNPTVGLSVSPASITFSGQAIGKSASQEITLKNTGNTNVTISGVTVAGAGFSLSSGGGTNIVLTPGQQQTLTVAFAPAQTGSVSGTLTISSNAPGSPLRVPLSGLASTTAAAQHAVTLNWNASVSPSIIGYYVYRATPTGQFFKLNSTAEASTTYEDTSVASGLTYYYVVTAVSSAQVESTSSNQVSVTVPND
;
A
#
# COMPACT_ATOMS: atom_id res chain seq x y z
N MET A 1 2.49 54.24 13.57
CA MET A 1 1.94 54.16 14.91
C MET A 1 2.40 52.81 15.47
N ARG A 2 3.49 52.75 16.12
CA ARG A 2 3.83 52.75 17.54
C ARG A 2 2.77 52.11 18.42
N HIS A 3 2.99 50.87 18.91
CA HIS A 3 3.19 50.62 20.35
C HIS A 3 3.64 49.16 20.62
N GLN A 4 4.84 48.99 21.18
CA GLN A 4 5.26 47.98 22.12
C GLN A 4 5.01 48.56 23.55
N PRO A 5 5.31 47.86 24.65
CA PRO A 5 5.40 46.44 25.05
C PRO A 5 4.71 46.15 26.38
N ALA A 6 4.71 44.91 26.86
CA ALA A 6 4.71 44.62 28.29
C ALA A 6 5.41 43.29 28.57
N GLN A 7 6.50 43.40 29.30
CA GLN A 7 7.16 42.33 30.08
C GLN A 7 6.49 42.14 31.42
N LEU A 8 6.55 40.90 31.95
CA LEU A 8 6.59 40.49 33.37
C LEU A 8 6.81 38.98 33.32
N GLY A 9 7.87 38.35 33.78
CA GLY A 9 8.55 38.49 35.09
C GLY A 9 8.03 37.39 36.00
N GLY A 10 8.75 36.27 36.19
CA GLY A 10 8.33 35.21 37.09
C GLY A 10 9.32 34.05 37.10
N THR A 11 10.41 34.20 37.71
CA THR A 11 11.20 33.42 38.70
C THR A 11 11.28 31.88 38.52
N LEU A 12 12.50 31.45 38.29
CA LEU A 12 13.04 30.12 38.52
C LEU A 12 12.78 29.62 39.93
N SER A 13 12.42 28.37 40.08
CA SER A 13 12.58 27.60 41.31
C SER A 13 13.36 26.34 40.97
N ALA A 14 14.63 26.35 41.34
CA ALA A 14 15.50 25.20 41.38
C ALA A 14 15.13 24.32 42.59
N LEU A 15 14.86 23.04 42.37
CA LEU A 15 14.77 22.06 43.45
C LEU A 15 16.07 21.28 43.50
N GLU A 16 16.84 21.55 44.54
CA GLU A 16 18.07 20.85 44.87
C GLU A 16 17.78 19.42 45.31
N PHE A 17 18.47 18.46 44.70
CA PHE A 17 18.58 17.10 45.23
C PHE A 17 19.63 17.03 46.31
N LEU A 18 19.18 16.89 47.54
CA LEU A 18 20.01 16.67 48.72
C LEU A 18 20.59 15.25 48.67
N ARG A 19 21.89 15.14 48.40
CA ARG A 19 22.68 13.92 48.61
C ARG A 19 22.98 13.77 50.10
N CYS A 20 22.38 12.79 50.73
CA CYS A 20 22.77 12.38 52.10
C CYS A 20 24.02 11.49 52.00
N GLY A 21 25.18 12.08 52.24
CA GLY A 21 26.43 11.38 52.39
C GLY A 21 26.62 11.01 53.87
N VAL A 22 26.63 9.71 54.16
CA VAL A 22 27.00 9.20 55.48
C VAL A 22 28.52 9.22 55.60
N VAL A 23 29.05 10.15 56.39
CA VAL A 23 30.47 10.18 56.82
C VAL A 23 30.57 9.27 58.02
N VAL A 24 31.27 8.16 57.90
CA VAL A 24 31.68 7.34 59.07
C VAL A 24 32.98 7.89 59.57
N LEU A 25 32.93 8.50 60.74
CA LEU A 25 34.08 8.99 61.45
C LEU A 25 34.71 7.85 62.25
N ALA A 26 35.89 7.38 61.83
CA ALA A 26 36.68 6.42 62.59
C ALA A 26 37.40 7.13 63.71
N VAL A 27 37.03 6.85 64.92
CA VAL A 27 37.79 7.25 66.10
C VAL A 27 38.80 6.17 66.45
N VAL A 28 40.07 6.45 66.22
CA VAL A 28 41.18 5.62 66.70
C VAL A 28 41.50 6.07 68.13
N SER A 29 41.24 5.22 69.09
CA SER A 29 41.80 5.37 70.46
C SER A 29 42.86 4.28 70.70
N ALA A 30 44.11 4.73 70.80
CA ALA A 30 45.18 3.88 71.24
C ALA A 30 45.13 3.79 72.79
N ALA A 31 45.05 2.58 73.27
CA ALA A 31 45.31 2.31 74.72
C ALA A 31 46.32 1.17 74.87
N ALA A 32 47.29 1.43 75.66
CA ALA A 32 48.52 0.68 75.85
C ALA A 32 48.33 -0.68 76.48
N CYS A 33 49.30 -1.50 76.15
CA CYS A 33 49.60 -2.84 76.62
C CYS A 33 49.79 -2.90 78.16
N THR A 34 49.12 -3.89 78.81
CA THR A 34 49.66 -4.62 79.93
C THR A 34 49.33 -6.07 79.80
N GLY A 35 50.35 -6.92 79.78
CA GLY A 35 50.25 -8.34 79.64
C GLY A 35 49.53 -9.03 80.81
N VAL A 36 48.58 -9.89 80.42
CA VAL A 36 48.09 -10.94 81.32
C VAL A 36 48.19 -12.25 80.57
N THR A 37 49.02 -13.17 81.05
CA THR A 37 49.05 -14.55 80.63
C THR A 37 47.81 -15.25 81.16
N GLY A 38 46.76 -15.31 80.31
CA GLY A 38 45.57 -16.07 80.59
C GLY A 38 45.58 -17.32 79.72
N LYS A 39 45.56 -18.44 80.35
CA LYS A 39 45.38 -19.77 79.81
C LYS A 39 44.21 -19.78 78.85
N SER A 40 44.43 -20.13 77.59
CA SER A 40 43.34 -20.26 76.56
C SER A 40 42.44 -21.45 76.98
N VAL A 41 41.31 -21.10 77.59
CA VAL A 41 40.16 -22.01 77.52
C VAL A 41 39.60 -21.91 76.09
N GLY A 42 39.83 -22.89 75.35
CA GLY A 42 39.20 -23.02 74.02
C GLY A 42 37.70 -23.03 74.17
N SER A 43 37.07 -21.87 74.10
CA SER A 43 35.68 -21.75 73.85
C SER A 43 35.53 -21.86 72.34
N SER A 44 35.31 -23.06 71.87
CA SER A 44 34.72 -23.26 70.56
C SER A 44 33.26 -22.77 70.64
N SER A 45 33.09 -21.44 70.47
CA SER A 45 31.80 -20.95 70.04
C SER A 45 31.65 -21.48 68.64
N ASP A 46 30.96 -22.61 68.47
CA ASP A 46 30.51 -23.07 67.18
C ASP A 46 29.59 -21.97 66.63
N GLY A 47 30.21 -20.98 66.01
CA GLY A 47 29.49 -19.94 65.28
C GLY A 47 28.68 -20.59 64.20
N THR A 48 27.45 -20.22 64.08
CA THR A 48 26.57 -20.69 62.98
C THR A 48 26.66 -19.77 61.81
N ALA A 49 26.91 -20.29 60.62
CA ALA A 49 26.76 -19.57 59.38
C ALA A 49 25.28 -19.51 58.99
N VAL A 50 24.78 -18.32 58.73
CA VAL A 50 23.40 -18.06 58.32
C VAL A 50 23.43 -17.17 57.08
N LEU A 51 23.01 -17.68 55.96
CA LEU A 51 22.94 -16.90 54.71
C LEU A 51 21.53 -16.35 54.53
N GLU A 52 21.48 -15.11 54.08
CA GLU A 52 20.30 -14.42 53.64
C GLU A 52 20.52 -13.93 52.21
N VAL A 53 19.42 -13.76 51.42
CA VAL A 53 19.45 -13.30 50.05
C VAL A 53 18.54 -12.07 49.87
N ASP A 54 19.03 -11.09 49.18
CA ASP A 54 18.28 -9.87 48.83
C ASP A 54 18.41 -9.61 47.33
N PRO A 55 17.30 -9.59 46.60
CA PRO A 55 15.91 -9.87 46.99
C PRO A 55 15.62 -11.38 47.15
N ALA A 56 14.64 -11.73 47.97
CA ALA A 56 14.19 -13.13 48.20
C ALA A 56 13.35 -13.68 47.04
N SER A 57 12.89 -12.85 46.15
CA SER A 57 12.23 -13.23 44.89
C SER A 57 12.44 -12.16 43.80
N ILE A 58 12.44 -12.56 42.56
CA ILE A 58 12.69 -11.67 41.41
C ILE A 58 11.53 -11.76 40.42
N SER A 59 11.03 -10.58 40.01
CA SER A 59 10.13 -10.45 38.88
C SER A 59 10.76 -9.59 37.79
N PHE A 60 11.02 -10.17 36.64
CA PHE A 60 11.61 -9.46 35.49
C PHE A 60 10.59 -8.68 34.66
N GLY A 61 9.28 -8.85 34.97
CA GLY A 61 8.22 -8.25 34.14
C GLY A 61 8.14 -8.88 32.74
N THR A 62 7.74 -8.06 31.78
CA THR A 62 7.66 -8.45 30.36
C THR A 62 8.99 -8.15 29.66
N VAL A 63 9.57 -9.16 29.01
CA VAL A 63 10.85 -9.07 28.29
C VAL A 63 10.61 -9.57 26.86
N ALA A 64 11.04 -8.78 25.88
CA ALA A 64 10.91 -9.19 24.48
C ALA A 64 11.75 -10.45 24.18
N GLU A 65 11.24 -11.32 23.34
CA GLU A 65 11.97 -12.50 22.86
C GLU A 65 13.30 -12.08 22.22
N GLY A 66 14.37 -12.82 22.52
CA GLY A 66 15.73 -12.46 22.07
C GLY A 66 16.41 -11.32 22.86
N SER A 67 15.70 -10.68 23.77
CA SER A 67 16.25 -9.67 24.69
C SER A 67 16.58 -10.26 26.04
N THR A 68 17.29 -9.52 26.89
CA THR A 68 17.65 -9.96 28.24
C THR A 68 17.32 -8.89 29.29
N ALA A 69 16.76 -9.34 30.40
CA ALA A 69 16.66 -8.56 31.62
C ALA A 69 17.57 -9.13 32.70
N SER A 70 18.14 -8.29 33.52
CA SER A 70 19.10 -8.68 34.56
C SER A 70 18.79 -8.00 35.89
N GLN A 71 18.96 -8.71 37.00
CA GLN A 71 18.82 -8.15 38.34
C GLN A 71 19.91 -8.72 39.26
N ALA A 72 20.54 -7.82 40.04
CA ALA A 72 21.52 -8.24 41.03
C ALA A 72 20.86 -8.88 42.25
N VAL A 73 21.51 -9.87 42.79
CA VAL A 73 21.17 -10.54 44.04
C VAL A 73 22.36 -10.53 44.95
N SER A 74 22.18 -10.09 46.17
CA SER A 74 23.19 -10.12 47.22
C SER A 74 22.95 -11.38 48.10
N ILE A 75 24.01 -12.10 48.40
CA ILE A 75 24.03 -13.21 49.36
C ILE A 75 24.84 -12.67 50.55
N ILE A 76 24.23 -12.60 51.72
CA ILE A 76 24.80 -11.97 52.94
C ILE A 76 24.93 -13.05 53.97
N ASN A 77 26.10 -13.13 54.61
CA ASN A 77 26.28 -14.02 55.77
C ASN A 77 26.03 -13.25 57.06
N ASN A 78 24.83 -13.35 57.60
CA ASN A 78 24.40 -12.75 58.86
C ASN A 78 24.75 -13.62 60.08
N GLY A 79 25.45 -14.71 59.86
CA GLY A 79 25.90 -15.62 60.91
C GLY A 79 27.17 -15.12 61.61
N THR A 80 27.64 -15.91 62.57
CA THR A 80 28.87 -15.67 63.37
C THR A 80 30.03 -16.54 62.89
N ALA A 81 29.80 -17.47 61.97
CA ALA A 81 30.85 -18.28 61.32
C ALA A 81 30.89 -18.01 59.81
N GLY A 82 32.02 -18.32 59.13
CA GLY A 82 32.12 -18.25 57.68
C GLY A 82 31.29 -19.35 57.01
N ALA A 83 30.77 -19.02 55.82
CA ALA A 83 30.06 -19.97 54.95
C ALA A 83 30.82 -20.19 53.65
N THR A 84 30.65 -21.35 53.06
CA THR A 84 31.13 -21.63 51.71
C THR A 84 29.95 -21.95 50.80
N ILE A 85 29.75 -21.12 49.77
CA ILE A 85 28.78 -21.36 48.73
C ILE A 85 29.41 -22.37 47.74
N LYS A 86 28.81 -23.58 47.64
CA LYS A 86 29.34 -24.70 46.86
C LYS A 86 28.74 -24.76 45.47
N LYS A 87 27.48 -24.39 45.34
CA LYS A 87 26.75 -24.48 44.06
C LYS A 87 25.69 -23.38 43.97
N VAL A 88 25.58 -22.77 42.81
CA VAL A 88 24.44 -21.92 42.44
C VAL A 88 23.90 -22.41 41.10
N ALA A 89 22.61 -22.70 41.02
CA ALA A 89 21.96 -23.19 39.82
C ALA A 89 20.63 -22.49 39.60
N ALA A 90 20.41 -22.01 38.38
CA ALA A 90 19.11 -21.52 37.94
C ALA A 90 18.31 -22.66 37.28
N THR A 91 17.01 -22.66 37.49
CA THR A 91 16.03 -23.55 36.83
C THR A 91 14.94 -22.71 36.16
N GLY A 92 14.22 -23.31 35.24
CA GLY A 92 13.17 -22.64 34.45
C GLY A 92 13.67 -22.13 33.13
N THR A 93 12.82 -22.18 32.10
CA THR A 93 13.15 -21.79 30.74
C THR A 93 13.47 -20.27 30.68
N GLY A 94 14.60 -19.93 30.05
CA GLY A 94 15.05 -18.56 29.89
C GLY A 94 15.79 -17.97 31.10
N PHE A 95 15.83 -18.64 32.26
CA PHE A 95 16.55 -18.12 33.41
C PHE A 95 17.97 -18.67 33.51
N SER A 96 18.88 -17.80 33.91
CA SER A 96 20.29 -18.11 34.13
C SER A 96 20.90 -17.23 35.23
N VAL A 97 22.10 -17.60 35.70
CA VAL A 97 22.84 -16.86 36.72
C VAL A 97 24.26 -16.61 36.24
N LYS A 98 24.79 -15.43 36.56
CA LYS A 98 26.15 -14.96 36.21
C LYS A 98 26.81 -14.24 37.39
N GLY A 99 28.11 -14.00 37.30
CA GLY A 99 28.82 -13.08 38.20
C GLY A 99 29.23 -13.64 39.56
N ILE A 100 29.20 -14.97 39.75
CA ILE A 100 29.74 -15.63 40.94
C ILE A 100 30.74 -16.72 40.54
N SER A 101 31.92 -16.70 41.21
CA SER A 101 32.92 -17.78 41.07
C SER A 101 32.75 -18.75 42.21
N LEU A 102 32.68 -20.03 41.94
CA LEU A 102 32.44 -21.11 42.93
C LEU A 102 33.66 -22.02 43.03
N PRO A 103 33.95 -22.58 44.21
CA PRO A 103 33.33 -22.28 45.50
C PRO A 103 33.67 -20.86 45.98
N ALA A 104 32.70 -20.18 46.64
CA ALA A 104 32.86 -18.85 47.19
C ALA A 104 32.86 -18.88 48.72
N SER A 105 33.95 -18.44 49.34
CA SER A 105 34.04 -18.29 50.78
C SER A 105 33.43 -16.93 51.21
N LEU A 106 32.51 -16.97 52.14
CA LEU A 106 31.79 -15.80 52.65
C LEU A 106 31.96 -15.69 54.16
N PRO A 107 32.95 -14.91 54.65
CA PRO A 107 33.15 -14.64 56.05
C PRO A 107 31.90 -14.08 56.75
N ALA A 108 31.82 -14.24 58.07
CA ALA A 108 30.73 -13.62 58.83
C ALA A 108 30.66 -12.08 58.60
N GLY A 109 29.46 -11.58 58.40
CA GLY A 109 29.17 -10.14 58.12
C GLY A 109 29.53 -9.67 56.73
N THR A 110 29.94 -10.52 55.80
CA THR A 110 30.25 -10.14 54.41
C THR A 110 29.17 -10.55 53.44
N SER A 111 29.21 -9.99 52.20
CA SER A 111 28.30 -10.32 51.14
C SER A 111 29.02 -10.60 49.80
N VAL A 112 28.39 -11.38 48.96
CA VAL A 112 28.78 -11.61 47.57
C VAL A 112 27.55 -11.43 46.66
N SER A 113 27.78 -10.87 45.46
CA SER A 113 26.70 -10.63 44.52
C SER A 113 26.77 -11.60 43.37
N LEU A 114 25.59 -11.99 42.86
CA LEU A 114 25.40 -12.62 41.58
C LEU A 114 24.36 -11.85 40.76
N THR A 115 24.28 -12.15 39.49
CA THR A 115 23.29 -11.56 38.57
C THR A 115 22.35 -12.63 38.09
N ALA A 116 21.07 -12.52 38.40
CA ALA A 116 19.99 -13.29 37.80
C ALA A 116 19.65 -12.68 36.41
N VAL A 117 19.44 -13.53 35.43
CA VAL A 117 19.17 -13.09 34.04
C VAL A 117 17.95 -13.87 33.55
N PHE A 118 17.07 -13.14 32.86
CA PHE A 118 15.94 -13.72 32.12
C PHE A 118 16.07 -13.36 30.65
N ALA A 119 16.12 -14.38 29.77
CA ALA A 119 16.20 -14.29 28.32
C ALA A 119 15.16 -15.23 27.72
N PRO A 120 13.90 -14.76 27.53
CA PRO A 120 12.84 -15.59 26.99
C PRO A 120 13.11 -15.97 25.54
N SER A 121 12.80 -17.22 25.19
CA SER A 121 12.84 -17.76 23.83
C SER A 121 11.45 -18.09 23.27
N ALA A 122 10.40 -17.71 24.02
CA ALA A 122 9.01 -17.89 23.62
C ALA A 122 8.09 -16.94 24.40
N ASP A 123 6.92 -16.69 23.85
CA ASP A 123 5.83 -15.97 24.50
C ASP A 123 5.32 -16.69 25.76
N GLY A 124 4.84 -15.90 26.69
CA GLY A 124 4.10 -16.36 27.86
C GLY A 124 4.87 -16.29 29.17
N ALA A 125 4.16 -16.64 30.23
CA ALA A 125 4.70 -16.59 31.59
C ALA A 125 5.74 -17.71 31.80
N ALA A 126 6.88 -17.32 32.32
CA ALA A 126 7.95 -18.21 32.74
C ALA A 126 8.14 -18.12 34.27
N THR A 127 8.35 -19.25 34.88
CA THR A 127 8.70 -19.37 36.30
C THR A 127 9.94 -20.23 36.47
N GLY A 128 10.73 -19.91 37.49
CA GLY A 128 11.96 -20.63 37.79
C GLY A 128 12.43 -20.36 39.19
N SER A 129 13.63 -20.81 39.48
CA SER A 129 14.28 -20.53 40.76
C SER A 129 15.79 -20.51 40.63
N ILE A 130 16.45 -19.82 41.57
CA ILE A 130 17.89 -19.94 41.83
C ILE A 130 18.02 -20.70 43.14
N SER A 131 18.74 -21.82 43.09
CA SER A 131 19.09 -22.60 44.28
C SER A 131 20.54 -22.38 44.62
N ILE A 132 20.82 -21.96 45.89
CA ILE A 132 22.12 -21.65 46.40
C ILE A 132 22.43 -22.67 47.50
N SER A 133 23.38 -23.59 47.24
CA SER A 133 23.79 -24.62 48.16
C SER A 133 25.11 -24.21 48.85
N SER A 134 25.14 -24.26 50.16
CA SER A 134 26.27 -23.95 51.02
C SER A 134 26.42 -24.92 52.15
N ASP A 135 27.40 -24.67 53.04
CA ASP A 135 27.53 -25.40 54.33
C ASP A 135 26.82 -24.65 55.48
N ALA A 136 26.16 -23.49 55.18
CA ALA A 136 25.38 -22.74 56.16
C ALA A 136 24.07 -23.45 56.54
N SER A 137 23.55 -23.10 57.73
CA SER A 137 22.23 -23.55 58.17
C SER A 137 21.13 -23.05 57.26
N GLY A 138 20.13 -23.89 56.97
CA GLY A 138 19.03 -23.55 56.05
C GLY A 138 19.34 -23.71 54.55
N SER A 139 20.50 -24.31 54.21
CA SER A 139 20.84 -24.63 52.83
C SER A 139 20.04 -25.83 52.29
N PRO A 140 19.57 -25.78 51.00
CA PRO A 140 19.76 -24.70 50.04
C PRO A 140 18.76 -23.56 50.22
N ILE A 141 19.20 -22.31 49.94
CA ILE A 141 18.32 -21.15 49.82
C ILE A 141 17.78 -21.10 48.38
N VAL A 142 16.49 -20.82 48.28
CA VAL A 142 15.80 -20.77 46.97
C VAL A 142 15.18 -19.40 46.73
N ILE A 143 15.54 -18.76 45.63
CA ILE A 143 14.99 -17.51 45.16
C ILE A 143 14.00 -17.79 44.02
N GLY A 144 12.72 -17.44 44.20
CA GLY A 144 11.72 -17.57 43.16
C GLY A 144 11.90 -16.56 42.03
N LEU A 145 11.80 -17.01 40.77
CA LEU A 145 11.92 -16.21 39.60
C LEU A 145 10.61 -16.19 38.83
N LYS A 146 10.23 -15.02 38.32
CA LYS A 146 9.10 -14.81 37.40
C LYS A 146 9.50 -13.89 36.24
N GLY A 147 8.98 -14.16 35.05
CA GLY A 147 9.11 -13.29 33.90
C GLY A 147 8.03 -13.62 32.87
N THR A 148 7.80 -12.75 31.93
CA THR A 148 6.89 -13.00 30.80
C THR A 148 7.66 -12.72 29.52
N GLY A 149 7.80 -13.72 28.65
CA GLY A 149 8.28 -13.50 27.28
C GLY A 149 7.19 -12.83 26.44
N ALA A 150 7.60 -12.01 25.51
CA ALA A 150 6.67 -11.30 24.66
C ALA A 150 7.22 -11.15 23.25
N THR A 151 6.37 -11.33 22.26
CA THR A 151 6.69 -11.07 20.86
C THR A 151 6.05 -9.76 20.38
N ALA A 152 6.71 -9.13 19.42
CA ALA A 152 6.21 -7.98 18.70
C ALA A 152 6.59 -8.13 17.24
N THR A 153 5.64 -8.44 16.37
CA THR A 153 5.90 -8.56 14.94
C THR A 153 5.08 -7.56 14.14
N LEU A 154 5.60 -7.16 13.00
CA LEU A 154 4.95 -6.23 12.08
C LEU A 154 4.87 -6.87 10.71
N THR A 155 3.68 -6.88 10.11
CA THR A 155 3.45 -7.37 8.76
C THR A 155 2.96 -6.27 7.85
N ALA A 156 3.26 -6.37 6.55
CA ALA A 156 2.77 -5.44 5.53
C ALA A 156 1.91 -6.18 4.51
N THR A 157 0.78 -5.59 4.15
CA THR A 157 -0.11 -6.11 3.11
C THR A 157 -0.45 -4.99 2.13
N PRO A 158 -0.12 -5.14 0.85
CA PRO A 158 0.66 -6.23 0.27
C PRO A 158 2.14 -6.20 0.69
N ALA A 159 2.83 -7.34 0.60
CA ALA A 159 4.27 -7.46 0.91
C ALA A 159 5.17 -6.87 -0.19
N SER A 160 4.60 -6.49 -1.33
CA SER A 160 5.25 -5.77 -2.43
C SER A 160 4.25 -4.87 -3.14
N ALA A 161 4.71 -3.76 -3.72
CA ALA A 161 3.90 -2.88 -4.55
C ALA A 161 4.50 -2.78 -5.96
N THR A 162 3.65 -3.01 -6.97
CA THR A 162 4.05 -2.99 -8.38
C THR A 162 3.22 -1.96 -9.14
N PHE A 163 3.88 -1.07 -9.88
CA PHE A 163 3.30 0.00 -10.66
C PHE A 163 3.63 -0.22 -12.14
N ASN A 164 2.65 -0.71 -12.92
CA ASN A 164 2.88 -1.06 -14.31
C ASN A 164 2.43 0.03 -15.27
N GLY A 165 3.28 0.36 -16.25
CA GLY A 165 2.93 1.26 -17.36
C GLY A 165 2.59 2.69 -16.93
N VAL A 166 3.24 3.19 -15.87
CA VAL A 166 2.99 4.55 -15.38
C VAL A 166 3.55 5.56 -16.36
N VAL A 167 2.73 6.52 -16.76
CA VAL A 167 3.17 7.55 -17.71
C VAL A 167 4.18 8.47 -17.02
N VAL A 168 5.29 8.74 -17.71
CA VAL A 168 6.34 9.67 -17.23
C VAL A 168 5.72 11.00 -16.82
N GLY A 169 6.07 11.49 -15.62
CA GLY A 169 5.52 12.70 -15.02
C GLY A 169 4.17 12.54 -14.32
N VAL A 170 3.46 11.44 -14.56
CA VAL A 170 2.20 11.10 -13.88
C VAL A 170 2.50 10.18 -12.70
N GLY A 171 1.78 10.37 -11.58
CA GLY A 171 1.94 9.51 -10.40
C GLY A 171 0.91 8.38 -10.38
N ALA A 172 1.33 7.23 -9.88
CA ALA A 172 0.45 6.14 -9.48
C ALA A 172 0.66 5.84 -8.00
N SER A 173 -0.37 5.35 -7.30
CA SER A 173 -0.29 5.08 -5.87
C SER A 173 -0.99 3.79 -5.49
N GLN A 174 -0.49 3.13 -4.43
CA GLN A 174 -1.09 1.95 -3.82
C GLN A 174 -1.11 2.10 -2.30
N SER A 175 -2.18 1.61 -1.67
CA SER A 175 -2.27 1.54 -0.23
C SER A 175 -1.52 0.33 0.30
N ILE A 176 -0.75 0.53 1.38
CA ILE A 176 -0.08 -0.52 2.13
C ILE A 176 -0.61 -0.47 3.55
N GLN A 177 -1.04 -1.60 4.07
CA GLN A 177 -1.48 -1.76 5.44
C GLN A 177 -0.38 -2.43 6.26
N LEU A 178 -0.03 -1.83 7.40
CA LEU A 178 0.79 -2.46 8.42
C LEU A 178 -0.11 -3.00 9.52
N GLN A 179 0.19 -4.19 10.00
CA GLN A 179 -0.51 -4.80 11.13
C GLN A 179 0.49 -5.27 12.18
N ALA A 180 0.28 -4.84 13.42
CA ALA A 180 1.01 -5.32 14.57
C ALA A 180 0.44 -6.66 15.02
N GLN A 181 1.33 -7.63 15.26
CA GLN A 181 0.98 -8.96 15.78
C GLN A 181 1.88 -9.27 16.97
N GLY A 182 1.56 -10.34 17.69
CA GLY A 182 2.25 -10.72 18.91
C GLY A 182 1.49 -10.30 20.15
N THR A 183 2.18 -10.11 21.27
CA THR A 183 1.61 -9.89 22.60
C THR A 183 1.89 -8.50 23.16
N THR A 184 2.79 -7.73 22.53
CA THR A 184 3.14 -6.37 22.93
C THR A 184 2.93 -5.36 21.82
N ASN A 185 2.91 -4.07 22.20
CA ASN A 185 2.77 -2.97 21.26
C ASN A 185 4.01 -2.86 20.36
N VAL A 186 3.76 -2.54 19.08
CA VAL A 186 4.80 -2.17 18.11
C VAL A 186 4.80 -0.66 17.96
N GLN A 187 5.94 -0.02 18.18
CA GLN A 187 6.14 1.38 17.86
C GLN A 187 6.86 1.50 16.51
N ILE A 188 6.19 2.08 15.53
CA ILE A 188 6.78 2.45 14.24
C ILE A 188 7.48 3.79 14.42
N THR A 189 8.78 3.84 14.17
CA THR A 189 9.62 5.03 14.39
C THR A 189 10.01 5.72 13.09
N GLY A 190 9.91 5.02 11.95
CA GLY A 190 10.23 5.59 10.65
C GLY A 190 9.69 4.77 9.50
N VAL A 191 9.37 5.47 8.41
CA VAL A 191 9.05 4.86 7.12
C VAL A 191 9.77 5.65 6.04
N THR A 192 10.58 5.00 5.24
CA THR A 192 11.34 5.60 4.14
C THR A 192 11.15 4.82 2.86
N ALA A 193 11.09 5.54 1.75
CA ALA A 193 11.13 4.94 0.41
C ALA A 193 12.51 5.16 -0.22
N SER A 194 13.04 4.17 -0.89
CA SER A 194 14.25 4.24 -1.70
C SER A 194 13.93 3.79 -3.13
N GLY A 195 14.79 4.19 -4.07
CA GLY A 195 14.61 3.96 -5.51
C GLY A 195 14.03 5.18 -6.22
N THR A 196 14.41 5.32 -7.50
CA THR A 196 14.03 6.48 -8.32
C THR A 196 12.51 6.53 -8.51
N GLY A 197 11.93 7.70 -8.27
CA GLY A 197 10.51 7.96 -8.47
C GLY A 197 9.58 7.41 -7.38
N PHE A 198 10.08 6.63 -6.41
CA PHE A 198 9.25 6.11 -5.33
C PHE A 198 9.18 7.09 -4.15
N SER A 199 8.03 7.15 -3.52
CA SER A 199 7.77 7.95 -2.32
C SER A 199 6.74 7.30 -1.42
N VAL A 200 6.66 7.78 -0.17
CA VAL A 200 5.71 7.32 0.84
C VAL A 200 5.02 8.53 1.48
N SER A 201 3.74 8.39 1.79
CA SER A 201 2.94 9.43 2.44
C SER A 201 1.80 8.83 3.26
N GLY A 202 1.19 9.66 4.13
CA GLY A 202 -0.01 9.26 4.87
C GLY A 202 0.23 8.49 6.16
N LEU A 203 1.49 8.39 6.65
CA LEU A 203 1.80 7.85 7.96
C LEU A 203 2.56 8.86 8.80
N ALA A 204 1.97 9.28 9.90
CA ALA A 204 2.66 10.10 10.90
C ALA A 204 3.42 9.18 11.86
N VAL A 205 4.70 9.43 12.05
CA VAL A 205 5.56 8.69 12.99
C VAL A 205 6.15 9.65 14.03
N PRO A 206 6.39 9.21 15.28
CA PRO A 206 6.21 7.85 15.78
C PRO A 206 4.74 7.46 15.98
N LEU A 207 4.40 6.19 15.72
CA LEU A 207 3.07 5.63 15.91
C LEU A 207 3.15 4.30 16.67
N THR A 208 2.31 4.13 17.67
CA THR A 208 2.22 2.87 18.43
C THR A 208 0.98 2.10 18.01
N LEU A 209 1.17 0.85 17.64
CA LEU A 209 0.10 -0.10 17.33
C LEU A 209 0.04 -1.18 18.41
N SER A 210 -1.12 -1.36 19.00
CA SER A 210 -1.40 -2.50 19.88
C SER A 210 -1.54 -3.80 19.07
N PRO A 211 -1.35 -4.97 19.67
CA PRO A 211 -1.56 -6.26 19.02
C PRO A 211 -2.88 -6.34 18.26
N GLY A 212 -2.84 -6.83 17.03
CA GLY A 212 -3.99 -6.94 16.14
C GLY A 212 -4.44 -5.63 15.46
N LYS A 213 -3.90 -4.47 15.84
CA LYS A 213 -4.23 -3.18 15.20
C LYS A 213 -3.43 -2.97 13.93
N SER A 214 -4.03 -2.24 13.01
CA SER A 214 -3.44 -1.91 11.72
C SER A 214 -3.51 -0.42 11.41
N VAL A 215 -2.63 0.02 10.51
CA VAL A 215 -2.62 1.36 9.92
C VAL A 215 -2.32 1.24 8.45
N SER A 216 -2.91 2.12 7.64
CA SER A 216 -2.63 2.18 6.20
C SER A 216 -1.91 3.47 5.85
N PHE A 217 -1.06 3.38 4.84
CA PHE A 217 -0.35 4.51 4.25
C PHE A 217 -0.21 4.30 2.74
N THR A 218 0.30 5.29 2.03
CA THR A 218 0.36 5.28 0.58
C THR A 218 1.81 5.18 0.11
N ALA A 219 2.10 4.19 -0.71
CA ALA A 219 3.28 4.13 -1.56
C ALA A 219 2.94 4.73 -2.92
N ALA A 220 3.81 5.58 -3.47
CA ALA A 220 3.60 6.21 -4.77
C ALA A 220 4.83 6.03 -5.66
N PHE A 221 4.57 5.97 -6.98
CA PHE A 221 5.59 5.94 -8.02
C PHE A 221 5.31 7.05 -9.03
N LYS A 222 6.24 8.00 -9.19
CA LYS A 222 6.20 9.09 -10.17
C LYS A 222 7.49 9.11 -10.97
N PRO A 223 7.56 8.36 -12.08
CA PRO A 223 8.76 8.26 -12.89
C PRO A 223 9.08 9.56 -13.63
N ALA A 224 10.37 9.92 -13.73
CA ALA A 224 10.86 11.06 -14.51
C ALA A 224 11.35 10.65 -15.91
N SER A 225 11.60 9.35 -16.14
CA SER A 225 12.05 8.78 -17.42
C SER A 225 11.38 7.43 -17.65
N THR A 226 11.39 6.96 -18.90
CA THR A 226 10.90 5.64 -19.26
C THR A 226 11.86 4.55 -18.79
N GLY A 227 11.34 3.36 -18.57
CA GLY A 227 12.10 2.19 -18.15
C GLY A 227 11.52 1.50 -16.93
N SER A 228 12.35 0.65 -16.34
CA SER A 228 11.97 -0.09 -15.13
C SER A 228 12.80 0.44 -13.96
N ASP A 229 12.12 0.77 -12.88
CA ASP A 229 12.70 1.16 -11.61
C ASP A 229 12.39 0.13 -10.54
N SER A 230 13.29 -0.03 -9.61
CA SER A 230 13.12 -0.84 -8.41
C SER A 230 13.45 -0.04 -7.17
N GLY A 231 12.78 -0.37 -6.08
CA GLY A 231 12.98 0.31 -4.83
C GLY A 231 12.50 -0.53 -3.64
N ARG A 232 12.46 0.11 -2.50
CA ARG A 232 12.06 -0.53 -1.25
C ARG A 232 11.48 0.50 -0.29
N LEU A 233 10.42 0.12 0.40
CA LEU A 233 10.03 0.78 1.64
C LEU A 233 10.74 0.08 2.79
N SER A 234 11.33 0.87 3.68
CA SER A 234 11.94 0.41 4.92
C SER A 234 11.17 0.98 6.09
N ILE A 235 10.55 0.10 6.89
CA ILE A 235 9.72 0.46 8.04
C ILE A 235 10.51 0.10 9.30
N THR A 236 11.01 1.11 10.01
CA THR A 236 11.73 0.95 11.27
C THR A 236 10.74 0.94 12.42
N SER A 237 10.88 -0.04 13.31
CA SER A 237 9.97 -0.22 14.44
C SER A 237 10.64 -0.97 15.59
N THR A 238 9.91 -1.13 16.70
CA THR A 238 10.31 -1.98 17.82
C THR A 238 9.95 -3.47 17.62
N ALA A 239 9.41 -3.84 16.45
CA ALA A 239 9.11 -5.22 16.14
C ALA A 239 10.35 -6.05 15.85
N ASP A 240 10.26 -7.35 16.13
CA ASP A 240 11.27 -8.33 15.78
C ASP A 240 11.47 -8.34 14.26
N GLY A 241 12.71 -8.44 13.82
CA GLY A 241 13.06 -8.37 12.39
C GLY A 241 12.99 -6.97 11.77
N SER A 242 12.94 -5.90 12.58
CA SER A 242 13.04 -4.52 12.08
C SER A 242 14.42 -4.25 11.45
N PRO A 243 14.46 -3.53 10.31
CA PRO A 243 13.36 -2.93 9.58
C PRO A 243 12.58 -3.92 8.71
N LEU A 244 11.25 -3.81 8.72
CA LEU A 244 10.38 -4.51 7.76
C LEU A 244 10.54 -3.87 6.39
N ASN A 245 10.75 -4.70 5.36
CA ASN A 245 10.97 -4.24 4.01
C ASN A 245 9.84 -4.66 3.08
N VAL A 246 9.32 -3.71 2.29
CA VAL A 246 8.34 -3.93 1.23
C VAL A 246 9.01 -3.61 -0.10
N SER A 247 9.08 -4.58 -1.01
CA SER A 247 9.67 -4.39 -2.33
C SER A 247 8.79 -3.50 -3.20
N LEU A 248 9.41 -2.58 -3.93
CA LEU A 248 8.78 -1.70 -4.89
C LEU A 248 9.31 -2.00 -6.29
N SER A 249 8.43 -2.04 -7.27
CA SER A 249 8.78 -2.11 -8.68
C SER A 249 7.85 -1.22 -9.50
N GLY A 250 8.39 -0.58 -10.53
CA GLY A 250 7.62 0.27 -11.42
C GLY A 250 8.12 0.19 -12.84
N THR A 251 7.21 0.24 -13.81
CA THR A 251 7.55 0.43 -15.22
C THR A 251 6.95 1.74 -15.71
N ALA A 252 7.74 2.52 -16.41
CA ALA A 252 7.37 3.82 -16.93
C ALA A 252 7.32 3.83 -18.46
N VAL A 253 6.31 4.48 -19.01
CA VAL A 253 6.07 4.60 -20.44
C VAL A 253 6.03 6.07 -20.87
N ASN A 254 6.39 6.32 -22.13
CA ASN A 254 6.25 7.66 -22.69
C ASN A 254 4.78 8.12 -22.71
N PRO A 255 4.52 9.41 -22.50
CA PRO A 255 3.21 9.97 -22.76
C PRO A 255 2.89 9.87 -24.26
N THR A 256 1.71 9.37 -24.58
CA THR A 256 1.18 9.33 -25.93
C THR A 256 -0.17 10.05 -25.98
N VAL A 257 -0.33 10.88 -26.99
CA VAL A 257 -1.60 11.55 -27.28
C VAL A 257 -2.13 10.93 -28.57
N GLY A 258 -3.34 10.40 -28.56
CA GLY A 258 -3.96 9.79 -29.73
C GLY A 258 -5.45 10.06 -29.76
N LEU A 259 -5.99 10.44 -30.92
CA LEU A 259 -7.42 10.63 -31.13
C LEU A 259 -7.83 9.86 -32.37
N SER A 260 -8.80 8.97 -32.21
CA SER A 260 -9.46 8.29 -33.34
C SER A 260 -10.89 8.79 -33.49
N VAL A 261 -11.39 8.67 -34.71
CA VAL A 261 -12.76 9.02 -35.08
C VAL A 261 -13.41 7.87 -35.82
N SER A 262 -14.64 7.59 -35.50
CA SER A 262 -15.42 6.52 -36.15
C SER A 262 -16.90 6.90 -36.24
N PRO A 263 -17.51 6.78 -37.42
CA PRO A 263 -16.94 6.39 -38.71
C PRO A 263 -16.00 7.45 -39.28
N ALA A 264 -15.16 7.05 -40.25
CA ALA A 264 -14.22 7.94 -40.94
C ALA A 264 -14.86 8.89 -41.96
N SER A 265 -16.12 8.65 -42.32
CA SER A 265 -16.95 9.50 -43.21
C SER A 265 -18.41 9.34 -42.84
N ILE A 266 -19.21 10.34 -43.12
CA ILE A 266 -20.67 10.31 -42.94
C ILE A 266 -21.35 10.55 -44.28
N THR A 267 -22.34 9.72 -44.62
CA THR A 267 -23.13 9.83 -45.84
C THR A 267 -24.62 9.82 -45.50
N PHE A 268 -25.32 10.85 -45.95
CA PHE A 268 -26.78 10.95 -45.89
C PHE A 268 -27.38 10.69 -47.29
N SER A 269 -28.15 9.60 -47.42
CA SER A 269 -28.77 9.20 -48.68
C SER A 269 -30.20 9.76 -48.78
N GLY A 270 -30.50 10.49 -49.88
CA GLY A 270 -31.85 10.85 -50.28
C GLY A 270 -32.70 11.64 -49.29
N GLN A 271 -32.10 12.62 -48.60
CA GLN A 271 -32.84 13.46 -47.65
C GLN A 271 -33.76 14.45 -48.34
N ALA A 272 -35.05 14.44 -47.96
CA ALA A 272 -36.03 15.40 -48.52
C ALA A 272 -35.72 16.83 -48.08
N ILE A 273 -35.92 17.79 -48.96
CA ILE A 273 -35.81 19.22 -48.68
C ILE A 273 -36.69 19.59 -47.46
N GLY A 274 -36.14 20.37 -46.52
CA GLY A 274 -36.85 20.80 -45.33
C GLY A 274 -37.04 19.76 -44.27
N LYS A 275 -36.50 18.52 -44.46
CA LYS A 275 -36.41 17.47 -43.45
C LYS A 275 -34.95 17.35 -43.00
N SER A 276 -34.76 16.85 -41.79
CA SER A 276 -33.43 16.64 -41.17
C SER A 276 -33.22 15.15 -40.86
N ALA A 277 -32.01 14.66 -41.15
CA ALA A 277 -31.51 13.38 -40.65
C ALA A 277 -30.24 13.62 -39.82
N SER A 278 -29.99 12.73 -38.90
CA SER A 278 -28.81 12.84 -38.03
C SER A 278 -28.05 11.52 -37.99
N GLN A 279 -26.72 11.61 -37.91
CA GLN A 279 -25.82 10.46 -37.69
C GLN A 279 -24.80 10.77 -36.63
N GLU A 280 -24.43 9.75 -35.90
CA GLU A 280 -23.45 9.84 -34.81
C GLU A 280 -22.05 9.54 -35.30
N ILE A 281 -21.09 10.20 -34.63
CA ILE A 281 -19.67 9.94 -34.81
C ILE A 281 -19.02 9.92 -33.44
N THR A 282 -18.19 8.94 -33.17
CA THR A 282 -17.51 8.76 -31.90
C THR A 282 -16.05 9.17 -32.01
N LEU A 283 -15.62 10.03 -31.13
CA LEU A 283 -14.23 10.35 -30.87
C LEU A 283 -13.75 9.48 -29.72
N LYS A 284 -12.55 8.91 -29.82
CA LYS A 284 -11.96 8.09 -28.75
C LYS A 284 -10.50 8.50 -28.53
N ASN A 285 -10.15 8.72 -27.27
CA ASN A 285 -8.75 8.86 -26.88
C ASN A 285 -8.07 7.49 -26.92
N THR A 286 -7.13 7.32 -27.83
CA THR A 286 -6.34 6.08 -28.00
C THR A 286 -4.95 6.17 -27.38
N GLY A 287 -4.61 7.34 -26.82
CA GLY A 287 -3.36 7.55 -26.10
C GLY A 287 -3.44 7.14 -24.61
N ASN A 288 -2.33 7.34 -23.91
CA ASN A 288 -2.24 7.13 -22.46
C ASN A 288 -2.22 8.44 -21.65
N THR A 289 -2.40 9.58 -22.32
CA THR A 289 -2.57 10.91 -21.72
C THR A 289 -3.84 11.58 -22.22
N ASN A 290 -4.25 12.65 -21.56
CA ASN A 290 -5.47 13.37 -21.92
C ASN A 290 -5.38 13.98 -23.33
N VAL A 291 -6.46 13.82 -24.09
CA VAL A 291 -6.71 14.57 -25.33
C VAL A 291 -7.61 15.76 -25.00
N THR A 292 -7.19 16.94 -25.39
CA THR A 292 -8.03 18.16 -25.31
C THR A 292 -8.51 18.54 -26.69
N ILE A 293 -9.83 18.48 -26.90
CA ILE A 293 -10.49 18.94 -28.12
C ILE A 293 -10.73 20.44 -27.95
N SER A 294 -10.02 21.24 -28.73
CA SER A 294 -10.11 22.71 -28.68
C SER A 294 -11.29 23.26 -29.46
N GLY A 295 -11.82 22.51 -30.40
CA GLY A 295 -12.99 22.92 -31.17
C GLY A 295 -13.48 21.85 -32.14
N VAL A 296 -14.78 21.88 -32.40
CA VAL A 296 -15.45 21.06 -33.42
C VAL A 296 -16.26 21.98 -34.31
N THR A 297 -16.03 21.90 -35.61
CA THR A 297 -16.75 22.72 -36.59
C THR A 297 -17.24 21.88 -37.77
N VAL A 298 -18.40 22.23 -38.29
CA VAL A 298 -19.00 21.61 -39.49
C VAL A 298 -19.09 22.65 -40.58
N ALA A 299 -18.60 22.32 -41.77
CA ALA A 299 -18.71 23.13 -42.97
C ALA A 299 -19.42 22.33 -44.08
N GLY A 300 -20.19 23.03 -44.90
CA GLY A 300 -20.97 22.46 -46.01
C GLY A 300 -22.46 22.82 -45.87
N ALA A 301 -23.10 23.12 -47.01
CA ALA A 301 -24.51 23.53 -47.05
C ALA A 301 -25.42 22.42 -46.45
N GLY A 302 -26.31 22.81 -45.54
CA GLY A 302 -27.24 21.90 -44.88
C GLY A 302 -26.66 21.03 -43.79
N PHE A 303 -25.34 20.94 -43.61
CA PHE A 303 -24.73 20.23 -42.50
C PHE A 303 -24.60 21.10 -41.26
N SER A 304 -24.84 20.51 -40.13
CA SER A 304 -24.66 21.17 -38.81
C SER A 304 -24.28 20.16 -37.74
N LEU A 305 -23.71 20.66 -36.67
CA LEU A 305 -23.47 19.87 -35.46
C LEU A 305 -24.68 20.05 -34.54
N SER A 306 -25.43 18.97 -34.28
CA SER A 306 -26.65 19.01 -33.46
C SER A 306 -26.38 18.73 -32.01
N SER A 307 -25.34 17.97 -31.68
CA SER A 307 -24.95 17.73 -30.30
C SER A 307 -23.48 17.26 -30.15
N GLY A 308 -22.98 17.29 -28.93
CA GLY A 308 -21.66 16.76 -28.57
C GLY A 308 -20.48 17.69 -28.85
N GLY A 309 -20.74 18.85 -29.51
CA GLY A 309 -19.73 19.86 -29.77
C GLY A 309 -19.46 20.74 -28.54
N GLY A 310 -18.25 21.28 -28.50
CA GLY A 310 -17.82 22.17 -27.44
C GLY A 310 -16.37 22.56 -27.65
N THR A 311 -15.91 23.45 -26.77
CA THR A 311 -14.50 23.84 -26.68
C THR A 311 -13.90 23.30 -25.38
N ASN A 312 -12.63 22.91 -25.39
CA ASN A 312 -11.91 22.41 -24.23
C ASN A 312 -12.49 21.14 -23.62
N ILE A 313 -13.02 20.23 -24.47
CA ILE A 313 -13.45 18.91 -24.03
C ILE A 313 -12.20 18.07 -23.74
N VAL A 314 -12.09 17.56 -22.54
CA VAL A 314 -10.96 16.69 -22.13
C VAL A 314 -11.42 15.25 -22.13
N LEU A 315 -10.75 14.41 -22.91
CA LEU A 315 -10.93 12.95 -22.92
C LEU A 315 -9.75 12.31 -22.20
N THR A 316 -10.02 11.65 -21.11
CA THR A 316 -9.03 10.80 -20.42
C THR A 316 -8.70 9.57 -21.27
N PRO A 317 -7.59 8.84 -21.02
CA PRO A 317 -7.23 7.63 -21.74
C PRO A 317 -8.40 6.64 -21.86
N GLY A 318 -8.70 6.22 -23.08
CA GLY A 318 -9.81 5.29 -23.40
C GLY A 318 -11.21 5.93 -23.44
N GLN A 319 -11.37 7.16 -22.96
CA GLN A 319 -12.67 7.85 -22.94
C GLN A 319 -13.15 8.17 -24.34
N GLN A 320 -14.48 8.17 -24.53
CA GLN A 320 -15.16 8.46 -25.78
C GLN A 320 -16.08 9.66 -25.64
N GLN A 321 -16.29 10.37 -26.77
CA GLN A 321 -17.23 11.47 -26.93
C GLN A 321 -18.01 11.25 -28.22
N THR A 322 -19.33 11.21 -28.12
CA THR A 322 -20.21 11.16 -29.28
C THR A 322 -20.56 12.57 -29.74
N LEU A 323 -20.46 12.79 -31.05
CA LEU A 323 -20.94 13.97 -31.74
C LEU A 323 -22.09 13.57 -32.64
N THR A 324 -23.10 14.41 -32.81
CA THR A 324 -24.21 14.18 -33.73
C THR A 324 -24.16 15.22 -34.84
N VAL A 325 -23.97 14.75 -36.09
CA VAL A 325 -24.03 15.60 -37.29
C VAL A 325 -25.41 15.47 -37.89
N ALA A 326 -26.02 16.60 -38.20
CA ALA A 326 -27.29 16.68 -38.87
C ALA A 326 -27.11 17.20 -40.30
N PHE A 327 -27.98 16.69 -41.22
CA PHE A 327 -28.11 17.15 -42.57
C PHE A 327 -29.54 17.57 -42.84
N ALA A 328 -29.76 18.86 -43.15
CA ALA A 328 -31.04 19.50 -43.46
C ALA A 328 -30.91 20.29 -44.76
N PRO A 329 -31.03 19.67 -45.93
CA PRO A 329 -30.85 20.34 -47.20
C PRO A 329 -31.97 21.36 -47.53
N ALA A 330 -31.56 22.48 -48.08
CA ALA A 330 -32.50 23.51 -48.58
C ALA A 330 -32.73 23.43 -50.10
N GLN A 331 -31.90 22.70 -50.85
CA GLN A 331 -31.95 22.57 -52.30
C GLN A 331 -31.66 21.09 -52.70
N THR A 332 -32.16 20.65 -53.85
CA THR A 332 -31.89 19.31 -54.39
C THR A 332 -30.44 19.21 -54.90
N GLY A 333 -29.94 17.98 -54.91
CA GLY A 333 -28.61 17.63 -55.43
C GLY A 333 -27.67 17.09 -54.39
N SER A 334 -26.46 16.76 -54.83
CA SER A 334 -25.39 16.28 -53.98
C SER A 334 -24.67 17.43 -53.30
N VAL A 335 -24.45 17.30 -51.99
CA VAL A 335 -23.75 18.28 -51.18
C VAL A 335 -22.59 17.59 -50.47
N SER A 336 -21.44 18.22 -50.45
CA SER A 336 -20.28 17.80 -49.66
C SER A 336 -19.99 18.78 -48.53
N GLY A 337 -19.46 18.24 -47.44
CA GLY A 337 -19.07 18.99 -46.25
C GLY A 337 -17.87 18.38 -45.55
N THR A 338 -17.51 18.98 -44.47
CA THR A 338 -16.41 18.48 -43.63
C THR A 338 -16.68 18.78 -42.14
N LEU A 339 -16.62 17.77 -41.32
CA LEU A 339 -16.50 17.92 -39.89
C LEU A 339 -15.00 18.05 -39.55
N THR A 340 -14.64 19.12 -38.86
CA THR A 340 -13.25 19.38 -38.45
C THR A 340 -13.16 19.35 -36.95
N ILE A 341 -12.25 18.52 -36.42
CA ILE A 341 -11.99 18.34 -34.99
C ILE A 341 -10.55 18.81 -34.69
N SER A 342 -10.42 19.92 -33.98
CA SER A 342 -9.13 20.45 -33.52
C SER A 342 -8.82 19.94 -32.13
N SER A 343 -7.59 19.46 -31.92
CA SER A 343 -7.14 18.89 -30.64
C SER A 343 -5.63 19.03 -30.46
N ASN A 344 -5.12 18.61 -29.29
CA ASN A 344 -3.67 18.48 -29.06
C ASN A 344 -3.09 17.15 -29.57
N ALA A 345 -3.90 16.29 -30.22
CA ALA A 345 -3.41 15.02 -30.75
C ALA A 345 -2.63 15.22 -32.06
N PRO A 346 -1.63 14.35 -32.34
CA PRO A 346 -0.95 14.33 -33.64
C PRO A 346 -1.96 14.16 -34.78
N GLY A 347 -1.73 14.83 -35.89
CA GLY A 347 -2.64 14.83 -37.05
C GLY A 347 -3.83 15.79 -36.93
N SER A 348 -3.87 16.60 -35.87
CA SER A 348 -4.87 17.67 -35.74
C SER A 348 -4.65 18.77 -36.73
N PRO A 349 -5.75 19.32 -37.32
CA PRO A 349 -7.13 18.94 -37.14
C PRO A 349 -7.51 17.68 -37.92
N LEU A 350 -8.24 16.77 -37.27
CA LEU A 350 -8.86 15.63 -37.95
C LEU A 350 -10.04 16.11 -38.79
N ARG A 351 -10.15 15.60 -40.03
CA ARG A 351 -11.20 15.96 -40.97
C ARG A 351 -12.01 14.71 -41.34
N VAL A 352 -13.33 14.80 -41.17
CA VAL A 352 -14.26 13.75 -41.53
C VAL A 352 -15.09 14.26 -42.73
N PRO A 353 -14.97 13.66 -43.90
CA PRO A 353 -15.80 13.96 -45.05
C PRO A 353 -17.27 13.72 -44.75
N LEU A 354 -18.10 14.67 -45.15
CA LEU A 354 -19.55 14.59 -45.12
C LEU A 354 -20.08 14.60 -46.55
N SER A 355 -21.02 13.75 -46.87
CA SER A 355 -21.75 13.75 -48.12
C SER A 355 -23.25 13.62 -47.86
N GLY A 356 -24.04 14.36 -48.62
CA GLY A 356 -25.50 14.32 -48.57
C GLY A 356 -26.13 14.38 -49.95
N LEU A 357 -27.12 13.58 -50.19
CA LEU A 357 -27.99 13.66 -51.35
C LEU A 357 -29.34 14.21 -50.92
N ALA A 358 -29.75 15.32 -51.55
CA ALA A 358 -31.02 15.97 -51.30
C ALA A 358 -31.99 15.74 -52.47
N SER A 359 -33.25 15.38 -52.17
CA SER A 359 -34.30 15.14 -53.17
C SER A 359 -35.59 15.86 -52.82
N THR A 360 -36.47 16.04 -53.78
CA THR A 360 -37.83 16.62 -53.60
C THR A 360 -38.79 15.67 -52.88
N THR A 361 -38.49 14.38 -52.92
CA THR A 361 -39.24 13.34 -52.20
C THR A 361 -38.31 12.77 -51.09
N ALA A 362 -38.89 12.39 -49.98
CA ALA A 362 -38.13 11.61 -49.01
C ALA A 362 -37.68 10.33 -49.74
N ALA A 363 -36.38 10.04 -49.72
CA ALA A 363 -35.89 8.74 -50.17
C ALA A 363 -36.57 7.64 -49.34
N ALA A 364 -36.84 6.52 -49.94
CA ALA A 364 -37.24 5.35 -49.20
C ALA A 364 -36.15 5.04 -48.17
N GLN A 365 -36.54 4.96 -46.90
CA GLN A 365 -35.60 4.56 -45.85
C GLN A 365 -35.35 3.05 -46.00
N HIS A 366 -34.21 2.72 -46.50
CA HIS A 366 -33.81 1.31 -46.60
C HIS A 366 -33.18 0.89 -45.25
N ALA A 367 -33.53 -0.33 -44.85
CA ALA A 367 -32.91 -0.97 -43.70
C ALA A 367 -32.51 -2.39 -44.04
N VAL A 368 -31.44 -2.87 -43.47
CA VAL A 368 -31.01 -4.26 -43.56
C VAL A 368 -31.12 -4.86 -42.16
N THR A 369 -32.07 -5.81 -42.03
CA THR A 369 -32.18 -6.57 -40.79
C THR A 369 -31.27 -7.79 -40.87
N LEU A 370 -30.35 -7.89 -39.97
CA LEU A 370 -29.43 -9.00 -39.79
C LEU A 370 -29.92 -9.91 -38.69
N ASN A 371 -29.86 -11.21 -38.91
CA ASN A 371 -30.16 -12.21 -37.88
C ASN A 371 -29.06 -13.26 -37.89
N TRP A 372 -28.66 -13.70 -36.71
CA TRP A 372 -27.63 -14.73 -36.55
C TRP A 372 -27.97 -15.70 -35.43
N ASN A 373 -27.33 -16.87 -35.45
CA ASN A 373 -27.47 -17.83 -34.37
C ASN A 373 -26.62 -17.41 -33.14
N ALA A 374 -27.17 -17.62 -31.98
CA ALA A 374 -26.42 -17.34 -30.73
C ALA A 374 -25.14 -18.18 -30.68
N SER A 375 -24.06 -17.56 -30.20
CA SER A 375 -22.81 -18.27 -29.91
C SER A 375 -23.03 -19.29 -28.80
N VAL A 376 -22.47 -20.49 -28.96
CA VAL A 376 -22.49 -21.55 -27.94
C VAL A 376 -21.36 -21.42 -26.91
N SER A 377 -20.46 -20.45 -27.06
CA SER A 377 -19.36 -20.21 -26.14
C SER A 377 -19.89 -19.67 -24.79
N PRO A 378 -19.35 -20.11 -23.68
CA PRO A 378 -19.74 -19.59 -22.35
C PRO A 378 -19.35 -18.13 -22.19
N SER A 379 -20.10 -17.41 -21.36
CA SER A 379 -19.79 -16.01 -20.94
C SER A 379 -19.88 -14.97 -22.07
N ILE A 380 -20.64 -15.21 -23.13
CA ILE A 380 -20.91 -14.19 -24.13
C ILE A 380 -21.88 -13.17 -23.55
N ILE A 381 -21.52 -11.88 -23.67
CA ILE A 381 -22.32 -10.74 -23.21
C ILE A 381 -23.03 -10.01 -24.35
N GLY A 382 -22.65 -10.28 -25.58
CA GLY A 382 -23.30 -9.68 -26.76
C GLY A 382 -22.50 -9.86 -28.04
N TYR A 383 -22.88 -9.08 -29.04
CA TYR A 383 -22.37 -9.18 -30.42
C TYR A 383 -21.99 -7.81 -30.96
N TYR A 384 -20.94 -7.75 -31.76
CA TYR A 384 -20.62 -6.60 -32.60
C TYR A 384 -20.89 -6.94 -34.07
N VAL A 385 -21.53 -6.00 -34.75
CA VAL A 385 -21.86 -6.09 -36.17
C VAL A 385 -20.89 -5.20 -36.95
N TYR A 386 -20.36 -5.75 -38.01
CA TYR A 386 -19.45 -5.07 -38.93
C TYR A 386 -19.98 -5.04 -40.32
N ARG A 387 -19.80 -3.92 -41.01
CA ARG A 387 -20.21 -3.71 -42.38
C ARG A 387 -19.04 -3.27 -43.26
N ALA A 388 -19.02 -3.71 -44.49
CA ALA A 388 -18.12 -3.22 -45.55
C ALA A 388 -18.88 -2.94 -46.85
N THR A 389 -18.31 -2.10 -47.72
CA THR A 389 -18.66 -1.96 -49.12
C THR A 389 -17.75 -2.88 -49.98
N PRO A 390 -18.04 -3.12 -51.30
CA PRO A 390 -17.28 -4.05 -52.12
C PRO A 390 -15.77 -3.84 -52.18
N THR A 391 -15.30 -2.61 -51.95
CA THR A 391 -13.86 -2.22 -52.00
C THR A 391 -13.27 -1.87 -50.65
N GLY A 392 -14.05 -2.03 -49.58
CA GLY A 392 -13.75 -1.48 -48.29
C GLY A 392 -13.38 -2.50 -47.21
N GLN A 393 -12.83 -1.95 -46.11
CA GLN A 393 -12.64 -2.69 -44.88
C GLN A 393 -13.95 -2.76 -44.09
N PHE A 394 -14.05 -3.73 -43.20
CA PHE A 394 -15.16 -3.85 -42.26
C PHE A 394 -15.10 -2.76 -41.19
N PHE A 395 -16.19 -2.05 -40.96
CA PHE A 395 -16.38 -1.06 -39.91
C PHE A 395 -17.41 -1.59 -38.92
N LYS A 396 -17.13 -1.41 -37.65
CA LYS A 396 -18.05 -1.73 -36.55
C LYS A 396 -19.23 -0.76 -36.57
N LEU A 397 -20.46 -1.29 -36.61
CA LEU A 397 -21.70 -0.51 -36.65
C LEU A 397 -22.20 -0.11 -35.24
N ASN A 398 -22.08 -1.00 -34.25
CA ASN A 398 -22.58 -0.78 -32.92
C ASN A 398 -21.41 -0.54 -31.92
N SER A 399 -21.48 0.52 -31.14
CA SER A 399 -20.47 0.88 -30.15
C SER A 399 -20.59 0.08 -28.86
N THR A 400 -21.79 -0.41 -28.55
CA THR A 400 -22.08 -1.32 -27.43
C THR A 400 -22.45 -2.69 -28.02
N ALA A 401 -22.08 -3.76 -27.30
CA ALA A 401 -22.43 -5.11 -27.72
C ALA A 401 -23.94 -5.32 -27.66
N GLU A 402 -24.53 -5.81 -28.77
CA GLU A 402 -25.95 -6.16 -28.85
C GLU A 402 -26.20 -7.47 -28.09
N ALA A 403 -27.08 -7.43 -27.11
CA ALA A 403 -27.49 -8.64 -26.39
C ALA A 403 -28.38 -9.56 -27.18
N SER A 404 -29.09 -9.03 -28.21
CA SER A 404 -29.95 -9.77 -29.14
C SER A 404 -29.12 -10.40 -30.26
N THR A 405 -29.72 -11.36 -30.94
CA THR A 405 -29.19 -11.98 -32.16
C THR A 405 -29.75 -11.35 -33.42
N THR A 406 -30.19 -10.11 -33.32
CA THR A 406 -30.73 -9.32 -34.45
C THR A 406 -30.20 -7.91 -34.38
N TYR A 407 -29.96 -7.29 -35.52
CA TYR A 407 -29.52 -5.91 -35.66
C TYR A 407 -30.12 -5.30 -36.92
N GLU A 408 -30.60 -4.07 -36.85
CA GLU A 408 -31.14 -3.32 -37.97
C GLU A 408 -30.16 -2.19 -38.36
N ASP A 409 -29.61 -2.32 -39.59
CA ASP A 409 -28.78 -1.26 -40.18
C ASP A 409 -29.69 -0.36 -41.04
N THR A 410 -30.03 0.81 -40.48
CA THR A 410 -30.82 1.84 -41.15
C THR A 410 -29.96 2.85 -41.92
N SER A 411 -28.64 2.65 -41.96
CA SER A 411 -27.69 3.58 -42.60
C SER A 411 -27.23 3.11 -43.98
N VAL A 412 -28.01 2.19 -44.61
CA VAL A 412 -27.73 1.70 -45.95
C VAL A 412 -28.34 2.61 -47.04
N ALA A 413 -27.67 2.68 -48.17
CA ALA A 413 -28.11 3.49 -49.31
C ALA A 413 -28.66 2.61 -50.44
N SER A 414 -29.65 3.14 -51.17
CA SER A 414 -30.26 2.55 -52.38
C SER A 414 -29.18 2.20 -53.40
N GLY A 415 -29.33 1.02 -54.04
CA GLY A 415 -28.49 0.54 -55.14
C GLY A 415 -27.10 0.01 -54.71
N LEU A 416 -26.73 0.08 -53.43
CA LEU A 416 -25.42 -0.36 -52.97
C LEU A 416 -25.46 -1.78 -52.40
N THR A 417 -24.36 -2.51 -52.62
CA THR A 417 -24.14 -3.81 -52.00
C THR A 417 -23.30 -3.63 -50.75
N TYR A 418 -23.74 -4.26 -49.68
CA TYR A 418 -23.05 -4.28 -48.39
C TYR A 418 -22.71 -5.70 -47.99
N TYR A 419 -21.61 -5.84 -47.23
CA TYR A 419 -21.14 -7.09 -46.67
C TYR A 419 -21.15 -6.99 -45.17
N TYR A 420 -21.64 -8.01 -44.49
CA TYR A 420 -21.75 -8.02 -43.03
C TYR A 420 -21.08 -9.26 -42.45
N VAL A 421 -20.45 -9.05 -41.29
CA VAL A 421 -19.98 -10.12 -40.39
C VAL A 421 -20.32 -9.73 -38.96
N VAL A 422 -20.42 -10.74 -38.09
CA VAL A 422 -20.71 -10.55 -36.66
C VAL A 422 -19.64 -11.25 -35.86
N THR A 423 -19.24 -10.63 -34.73
CA THR A 423 -18.38 -11.24 -33.71
C THR A 423 -19.14 -11.35 -32.39
N ALA A 424 -18.88 -12.42 -31.64
CA ALA A 424 -19.37 -12.55 -30.28
C ALA A 424 -18.32 -11.96 -29.31
N VAL A 425 -18.77 -11.28 -28.26
CA VAL A 425 -17.89 -10.69 -27.26
C VAL A 425 -18.15 -11.31 -25.89
N SER A 426 -17.06 -11.70 -25.23
CA SER A 426 -17.10 -12.28 -23.88
C SER A 426 -17.17 -11.21 -22.79
N SER A 427 -17.47 -11.62 -21.56
CA SER A 427 -17.41 -10.76 -20.37
C SER A 427 -16.01 -10.16 -20.10
N ALA A 428 -14.96 -10.77 -20.65
CA ALA A 428 -13.60 -10.25 -20.64
C ALA A 428 -13.32 -9.23 -21.76
N GLN A 429 -14.34 -8.79 -22.52
CA GLN A 429 -14.24 -7.87 -23.66
C GLN A 429 -13.36 -8.39 -24.81
N VAL A 430 -13.25 -9.71 -24.94
CA VAL A 430 -12.53 -10.36 -26.04
C VAL A 430 -13.54 -10.74 -27.14
N GLU A 431 -13.29 -10.30 -28.38
CA GLU A 431 -14.08 -10.65 -29.55
C GLU A 431 -13.66 -12.01 -30.14
N SER A 432 -14.62 -12.76 -30.62
CA SER A 432 -14.37 -13.98 -31.38
C SER A 432 -13.83 -13.67 -32.80
N THR A 433 -13.42 -14.69 -33.52
CA THR A 433 -13.31 -14.61 -34.98
C THR A 433 -14.69 -14.23 -35.58
N SER A 434 -14.65 -13.54 -36.71
CA SER A 434 -15.88 -13.16 -37.44
C SER A 434 -16.71 -14.37 -37.89
N SER A 435 -18.03 -14.20 -37.96
CA SER A 435 -18.94 -15.13 -38.62
C SER A 435 -18.59 -15.31 -40.09
N ASN A 436 -19.32 -16.20 -40.77
CA ASN A 436 -19.40 -16.15 -42.22
C ASN A 436 -19.89 -14.76 -42.68
N GLN A 437 -19.37 -14.31 -43.82
CA GLN A 437 -19.80 -13.08 -44.47
C GLN A 437 -21.11 -13.29 -45.19
N VAL A 438 -22.02 -12.35 -45.05
CA VAL A 438 -23.24 -12.27 -45.87
C VAL A 438 -23.21 -10.97 -46.68
N SER A 439 -23.83 -10.98 -47.84
CA SER A 439 -23.97 -9.78 -48.67
C SER A 439 -25.45 -9.49 -48.94
N VAL A 440 -25.78 -8.22 -49.02
CA VAL A 440 -27.11 -7.75 -49.41
C VAL A 440 -26.95 -6.55 -50.33
N THR A 441 -27.72 -6.56 -51.43
CA THR A 441 -27.86 -5.39 -52.31
C THR A 441 -29.15 -4.69 -51.95
N VAL A 442 -29.07 -3.42 -51.60
CA VAL A 442 -30.23 -2.57 -51.33
C VAL A 442 -30.90 -2.25 -52.63
N PRO A 443 -32.23 -2.44 -52.78
CA PRO A 443 -32.95 -2.11 -54.02
C PRO A 443 -32.71 -0.63 -54.41
N ASN A 444 -32.78 -0.37 -55.74
CA ASN A 444 -32.84 1.00 -56.25
C ASN A 444 -34.20 1.61 -55.92
N ASP A 445 -34.22 2.91 -55.59
CA ASP A 445 -35.45 3.69 -55.45
C ASP A 445 -36.14 3.87 -56.77
#